data_839ba5355d3250a12caa636daf6b887f
#
_entry.id   839ba5355d3250a12caa636daf6b887f
#
_cell.length_a   1.000
_cell.length_b   1.000
_cell.length_c   1.000
_cell.angle_alpha   90.00
_cell.angle_beta   90.00
_cell.angle_gamma   90.00
#
_symmetry.space_group_name_H-M   'P 1'
#
loop_
_entity.id
_entity.type
_entity.pdbx_description
1 polymer ?
#
loop_
_entity_poly.entity_id
_entity_poly.type
_entity_poly.pdbx_seq_one_letter_code
_entity_poly.pdbx_strand_id
1 'polypeptide(L)'
;HVLRRRQRQMCIRDRPHPDHLSTARDLAATAVAAIRDHPERYAVYREQSYTYNDITQYNRNHLLREDPSVDGLKTGYTRVAGYGLVASAKRQGMRLVSVVMGSSSTASRKAETRSLLNYGFRFFETLRPLTPEASLTEARVWKGQSKQVALGVTDEVVLTLPRSTASIDTQVEVDEPLVAPLNLNDVVGRVTLLRDGEIVSEVPLRV
;
A
#
# COMPACT_ATOMS: atom_id res chain seq x y z
N HIS A 1 -1.06 4.72 26.19
CA HIS A 1 0.28 4.32 26.63
C HIS A 1 0.45 2.81 26.81
N VAL A 2 -0.57 2.08 27.25
CA VAL A 2 -0.53 0.62 27.49
C VAL A 2 -0.42 -0.17 26.19
N LEU A 3 -1.13 0.23 25.13
CA LEU A 3 -1.10 -0.42 23.81
C LEU A 3 0.29 -0.34 23.15
N ARG A 4 1.00 0.79 23.26
CA ARG A 4 2.35 0.96 22.72
C ARG A 4 3.40 0.09 23.46
N ARG A 5 3.21 -0.18 24.74
CA ARG A 5 4.07 -1.09 25.51
C ARG A 5 3.88 -2.55 25.10
N ARG A 6 2.64 -2.95 24.80
CA ARG A 6 2.32 -4.33 24.35
C ARG A 6 2.89 -4.63 22.94
N GLN A 7 2.84 -3.68 22.03
CA GLN A 7 3.48 -3.81 20.71
C GLN A 7 5.01 -3.98 20.79
N ARG A 8 5.69 -3.27 21.70
CA ARG A 8 7.14 -3.44 21.91
C ARG A 8 7.50 -4.81 22.49
N GLN A 9 6.64 -5.43 23.29
CA GLN A 9 6.86 -6.77 23.84
C GLN A 9 6.82 -7.87 22.78
N MET A 10 6.14 -7.64 21.65
CA MET A 10 6.08 -8.57 20.52
C MET A 10 7.46 -8.87 19.90
N CYS A 11 8.35 -7.89 19.87
CA CYS A 11 9.70 -8.03 19.32
C CYS A 11 10.76 -8.45 20.36
N ILE A 12 10.48 -8.36 21.66
CA ILE A 12 11.47 -8.54 22.73
C ILE A 12 11.35 -9.91 23.41
N ARG A 13 10.20 -10.59 23.29
CA ARG A 13 9.96 -11.89 23.91
C ARG A 13 9.52 -12.90 22.87
N ASP A 14 10.42 -13.75 22.44
CA ASP A 14 10.12 -14.96 21.63
C ASP A 14 9.31 -16.01 22.41
N ARG A 15 8.56 -15.60 23.43
CA ARG A 15 7.75 -16.46 24.28
C ARG A 15 6.27 -16.17 24.12
N PRO A 16 5.44 -17.19 23.97
CA PRO A 16 3.99 -17.05 23.98
C PRO A 16 3.52 -16.35 25.27
N HIS A 17 2.60 -15.40 25.12
CA HIS A 17 1.92 -14.75 26.23
C HIS A 17 0.42 -14.69 25.93
N PRO A 18 -0.47 -15.00 26.89
CA PRO A 18 -1.92 -15.02 26.66
C PRO A 18 -2.49 -13.72 26.06
N ASP A 19 -1.97 -12.58 26.50
CA ASP A 19 -2.42 -11.26 26.03
C ASP A 19 -1.72 -10.79 24.74
N HIS A 20 -0.88 -11.65 24.14
CA HIS A 20 -0.15 -11.34 22.93
C HIS A 20 -0.97 -11.71 21.71
N LEU A 21 -2.02 -10.93 21.46
CA LEU A 21 -2.95 -11.12 20.36
C LEU A 21 -2.71 -10.06 19.28
N SER A 22 -2.94 -10.45 18.04
CA SER A 22 -2.93 -9.58 16.87
C SER A 22 -3.95 -10.09 15.86
N THR A 23 -4.37 -9.22 14.94
CA THR A 23 -5.22 -9.60 13.81
C THR A 23 -4.43 -9.58 12.52
N ALA A 24 -4.93 -10.26 11.48
CA ALA A 24 -4.34 -10.19 10.15
C ALA A 24 -4.33 -8.74 9.61
N ARG A 25 -5.36 -7.95 9.94
CA ARG A 25 -5.45 -6.54 9.58
C ARG A 25 -4.35 -5.69 10.23
N ASP A 26 -4.08 -5.87 11.52
CA ASP A 26 -3.04 -5.12 12.24
C ASP A 26 -1.64 -5.46 11.70
N LEU A 27 -1.40 -6.74 11.40
CA LEU A 27 -0.15 -7.19 10.80
C LEU A 27 0.02 -6.63 9.38
N ALA A 28 -1.05 -6.57 8.58
CA ALA A 28 -1.02 -5.95 7.26
C ALA A 28 -0.74 -4.44 7.36
N ALA A 29 -1.41 -3.72 8.27
CA ALA A 29 -1.19 -2.30 8.50
C ALA A 29 0.26 -2.02 8.93
N THR A 30 0.82 -2.85 9.83
CA THR A 30 2.23 -2.76 10.25
C THR A 30 3.18 -2.99 9.08
N ALA A 31 2.89 -3.97 8.21
CA ALA A 31 3.69 -4.26 7.03
C ALA A 31 3.66 -3.10 6.03
N VAL A 32 2.49 -2.54 5.76
CA VAL A 32 2.32 -1.38 4.87
C VAL A 32 3.10 -0.18 5.41
N ALA A 33 3.00 0.11 6.72
CA ALA A 33 3.76 1.19 7.35
C ALA A 33 5.28 0.96 7.26
N ALA A 34 5.77 -0.27 7.47
CA ALA A 34 7.18 -0.60 7.35
C ALA A 34 7.72 -0.38 5.91
N ILE A 35 6.92 -0.73 4.90
CA ILE A 35 7.26 -0.54 3.50
C ILE A 35 7.28 0.95 3.12
N ARG A 36 6.26 1.71 3.56
CA ARG A 36 6.09 3.12 3.23
C ARG A 36 7.08 4.02 3.96
N ASP A 37 7.20 3.84 5.27
CA ASP A 37 7.91 4.77 6.15
C ASP A 37 9.41 4.44 6.28
N HIS A 38 9.80 3.19 5.96
CA HIS A 38 11.18 2.72 6.12
C HIS A 38 11.65 1.86 4.92
N PRO A 39 11.56 2.35 3.67
CA PRO A 39 11.85 1.54 2.47
C PRO A 39 13.29 1.01 2.43
N GLU A 40 14.27 1.78 2.88
CA GLU A 40 15.68 1.36 2.93
C GLU A 40 15.89 0.19 3.92
N ARG A 41 15.29 0.28 5.11
CA ARG A 41 15.35 -0.79 6.11
C ARG A 41 14.53 -2.00 5.69
N TYR A 42 13.43 -1.76 4.97
CA TYR A 42 12.60 -2.82 4.44
C TYR A 42 13.36 -3.72 3.45
N ALA A 43 14.32 -3.17 2.69
CA ALA A 43 15.13 -3.92 1.73
C ALA A 43 15.85 -5.14 2.34
N VAL A 44 16.15 -5.12 3.63
CA VAL A 44 16.79 -6.24 4.34
C VAL A 44 15.93 -7.50 4.36
N TYR A 45 14.59 -7.36 4.31
CA TYR A 45 13.69 -8.53 4.35
C TYR A 45 13.75 -9.41 3.09
N ARG A 46 14.28 -8.88 1.99
CA ARG A 46 14.46 -9.64 0.73
C ARG A 46 15.71 -10.53 0.73
N GLU A 47 16.60 -10.38 1.71
CA GLU A 47 17.82 -11.17 1.81
C GLU A 47 17.47 -12.66 1.96
N GLN A 48 18.03 -13.49 1.07
CA GLN A 48 17.74 -14.92 1.02
C GLN A 48 18.55 -15.72 2.02
N SER A 49 19.75 -15.23 2.36
CA SER A 49 20.66 -15.84 3.32
C SER A 49 21.53 -14.79 3.99
N TYR A 50 22.02 -15.10 5.17
CA TYR A 50 22.94 -14.27 5.93
C TYR A 50 24.02 -15.16 6.55
N THR A 51 25.28 -14.80 6.32
CA THR A 51 26.43 -15.52 6.90
C THR A 51 27.06 -14.67 8.00
N TYR A 52 27.16 -15.25 9.16
CA TYR A 52 27.85 -14.65 10.29
C TYR A 52 28.68 -15.71 11.01
N ASN A 53 29.94 -15.40 11.29
CA ASN A 53 30.88 -16.29 11.96
C ASN A 53 30.95 -17.69 11.27
N ASP A 54 31.07 -17.69 9.95
CA ASP A 54 31.08 -18.87 9.05
C ASP A 54 29.82 -19.74 9.07
N ILE A 55 28.76 -19.28 9.75
CA ILE A 55 27.48 -19.97 9.79
C ILE A 55 26.49 -19.25 8.83
N THR A 56 26.11 -19.94 7.76
CA THR A 56 25.10 -19.44 6.82
C THR A 56 23.71 -19.86 7.25
N GLN A 57 22.83 -18.88 7.44
CA GLN A 57 21.41 -19.08 7.72
C GLN A 57 20.57 -18.62 6.55
N TYR A 58 19.59 -19.43 6.18
CA TYR A 58 18.66 -19.10 5.11
C TYR A 58 17.39 -18.43 5.66
N ASN A 59 16.85 -17.49 4.89
CA ASN A 59 15.58 -16.87 5.23
C ASN A 59 14.48 -17.94 5.30
N ARG A 60 13.70 -17.90 6.37
CA ARG A 60 12.59 -18.83 6.63
C ARG A 60 11.37 -18.57 5.73
N ASN A 61 11.33 -17.43 5.04
CA ASN A 61 10.35 -17.17 3.98
C ASN A 61 10.86 -17.79 2.66
N HIS A 62 10.43 -19.00 2.41
CA HIS A 62 10.87 -19.76 1.22
C HIS A 62 10.35 -19.15 -0.10
N LEU A 63 9.31 -18.31 -0.06
CA LEU A 63 8.81 -17.63 -1.27
C LEU A 63 9.84 -16.70 -1.90
N LEU A 64 10.75 -16.12 -1.11
CA LEU A 64 11.83 -15.25 -1.61
C LEU A 64 12.73 -15.93 -2.65
N ARG A 65 12.87 -17.25 -2.59
CA ARG A 65 13.68 -18.04 -3.53
C ARG A 65 12.88 -18.60 -4.71
N GLU A 66 11.56 -18.71 -4.54
CA GLU A 66 10.67 -19.34 -5.51
C GLU A 66 9.91 -18.33 -6.38
N ASP A 67 9.72 -17.11 -5.88
CA ASP A 67 8.99 -16.04 -6.57
C ASP A 67 9.78 -14.72 -6.47
N PRO A 68 10.41 -14.28 -7.55
CA PRO A 68 11.23 -13.07 -7.56
C PRO A 68 10.43 -11.79 -7.30
N SER A 69 9.11 -11.82 -7.40
CA SER A 69 8.25 -10.69 -7.07
C SER A 69 8.09 -10.48 -5.56
N VAL A 70 8.37 -11.51 -4.75
CA VAL A 70 8.28 -11.46 -3.28
C VAL A 70 9.55 -10.81 -2.71
N ASP A 71 9.36 -9.80 -1.85
CA ASP A 71 10.45 -9.02 -1.27
C ASP A 71 10.41 -8.89 0.26
N GLY A 72 9.59 -9.68 0.92
CA GLY A 72 9.47 -9.70 2.38
C GLY A 72 8.36 -10.63 2.84
N LEU A 73 8.04 -10.68 4.07
CA LEU A 73 8.46 -9.90 5.24
C LEU A 73 8.92 -10.81 6.37
N LYS A 74 7.94 -11.39 7.11
CA LYS A 74 8.24 -12.07 8.38
C LYS A 74 7.42 -13.33 8.56
N THR A 75 8.12 -14.40 8.93
CA THR A 75 7.50 -15.67 9.36
C THR A 75 7.33 -15.67 10.88
N GLY A 76 6.28 -16.33 11.37
CA GLY A 76 6.06 -16.58 12.77
C GLY A 76 5.65 -18.03 13.03
N TYR A 77 5.92 -18.50 14.23
CA TYR A 77 5.40 -19.78 14.73
C TYR A 77 5.32 -19.75 16.25
N THR A 78 4.19 -20.14 16.77
CA THR A 78 4.05 -20.60 18.15
C THR A 78 3.18 -21.84 18.17
N ARG A 79 3.28 -22.67 19.21
CA ARG A 79 2.45 -23.90 19.30
C ARG A 79 0.95 -23.60 19.28
N VAL A 80 0.54 -22.47 19.85
CA VAL A 80 -0.87 -22.06 19.95
C VAL A 80 -1.33 -21.36 18.66
N ALA A 81 -0.50 -20.47 18.10
CA ALA A 81 -0.88 -19.66 16.93
C ALA A 81 -0.65 -20.37 15.59
N GLY A 82 0.04 -21.52 15.57
CA GLY A 82 0.42 -22.20 14.33
C GLY A 82 1.49 -21.42 13.52
N TYR A 83 1.60 -21.78 12.25
CA TYR A 83 2.54 -21.13 11.33
C TYR A 83 1.91 -19.89 10.70
N GLY A 84 2.61 -18.77 10.75
CA GLY A 84 2.19 -17.51 10.14
C GLY A 84 3.23 -16.96 9.16
N LEU A 85 2.77 -16.19 8.19
CA LEU A 85 3.60 -15.44 7.25
C LEU A 85 2.91 -14.13 6.88
N VAL A 86 3.60 -13.04 7.09
CA VAL A 86 3.32 -11.78 6.41
C VAL A 86 4.26 -11.71 5.21
N ALA A 87 3.73 -11.61 4.01
CA ALA A 87 4.52 -11.49 2.80
C ALA A 87 4.11 -10.26 1.99
N SER A 88 5.07 -9.69 1.27
CA SER A 88 4.83 -8.65 0.27
C SER A 88 5.41 -9.07 -1.06
N ALA A 89 4.71 -8.71 -2.13
CA ALA A 89 5.15 -8.92 -3.50
C ALA A 89 4.82 -7.71 -4.36
N LYS A 90 5.66 -7.43 -5.38
CA LYS A 90 5.46 -6.34 -6.34
C LYS A 90 5.53 -6.87 -7.76
N ARG A 91 4.47 -6.68 -8.55
CA ARG A 91 4.40 -7.03 -9.98
C ARG A 91 3.83 -5.85 -10.76
N GLN A 92 4.48 -5.47 -11.87
CA GLN A 92 3.98 -4.44 -12.78
C GLN A 92 3.51 -3.14 -12.08
N GLY A 93 4.27 -2.69 -11.08
CA GLY A 93 3.93 -1.48 -10.32
C GLY A 93 2.90 -1.66 -9.21
N MET A 94 2.16 -2.77 -9.17
CA MET A 94 1.24 -3.11 -8.11
C MET A 94 1.96 -3.85 -6.97
N ARG A 95 1.76 -3.43 -5.72
CA ARG A 95 2.25 -4.09 -4.52
C ARG A 95 1.09 -4.68 -3.72
N LEU A 96 1.26 -5.92 -3.29
CA LEU A 96 0.33 -6.60 -2.40
C LEU A 96 1.04 -7.02 -1.11
N VAL A 97 0.29 -6.97 -0.02
CA VAL A 97 0.67 -7.56 1.26
C VAL A 97 -0.33 -8.66 1.57
N SER A 98 0.15 -9.86 1.87
CA SER A 98 -0.67 -10.97 2.34
C SER A 98 -0.31 -11.35 3.76
N VAL A 99 -1.31 -11.73 4.54
CA VAL A 99 -1.14 -12.20 5.92
C VAL A 99 -1.84 -13.54 6.06
N VAL A 100 -1.06 -14.55 6.37
CA VAL A 100 -1.53 -15.91 6.67
C VAL A 100 -1.20 -16.22 8.12
N MET A 101 -2.19 -16.70 8.86
CA MET A 101 -2.08 -17.05 10.27
C MET A 101 -2.71 -18.43 10.52
N GLY A 102 -2.18 -19.18 11.47
CA GLY A 102 -2.79 -20.44 11.90
C GLY A 102 -2.58 -21.63 10.96
N SER A 103 -1.67 -21.54 10.00
CA SER A 103 -1.40 -22.69 9.10
C SER A 103 -0.81 -23.87 9.87
N SER A 104 -1.08 -25.08 9.39
CA SER A 104 -0.65 -26.33 10.02
C SER A 104 0.85 -26.63 9.84
N SER A 105 1.48 -26.09 8.79
CA SER A 105 2.88 -26.35 8.47
C SER A 105 3.54 -25.19 7.72
N THR A 106 4.87 -25.26 7.57
CA THR A 106 5.63 -24.32 6.72
C THR A 106 5.24 -24.46 5.25
N ALA A 107 4.91 -25.65 4.79
CA ALA A 107 4.47 -25.91 3.41
C ALA A 107 3.08 -25.30 3.15
N SER A 108 2.12 -25.55 4.05
CA SER A 108 0.76 -25.01 3.99
C SER A 108 0.78 -23.48 3.98
N ARG A 109 1.45 -22.86 4.94
CA ARG A 109 1.66 -21.41 5.03
C ARG A 109 2.19 -20.83 3.72
N LYS A 110 3.21 -21.45 3.12
CA LYS A 110 3.78 -21.03 1.84
C LYS A 110 2.75 -21.12 0.70
N ALA A 111 2.04 -22.24 0.59
CA ALA A 111 1.04 -22.46 -0.45
C ALA A 111 -0.13 -21.47 -0.34
N GLU A 112 -0.67 -21.27 0.85
CA GLU A 112 -1.74 -20.33 1.13
C GLU A 112 -1.33 -18.90 0.80
N THR A 113 -0.13 -18.46 1.22
CA THR A 113 0.41 -17.14 0.90
C THR A 113 0.53 -16.93 -0.61
N ARG A 114 1.06 -17.93 -1.35
CA ARG A 114 1.17 -17.87 -2.81
C ARG A 114 -0.20 -17.77 -3.47
N SER A 115 -1.17 -18.54 -3.00
CA SER A 115 -2.55 -18.50 -3.52
C SER A 115 -3.19 -17.14 -3.33
N LEU A 116 -3.02 -16.50 -2.15
CA LEU A 116 -3.52 -15.15 -1.87
C LEU A 116 -2.87 -14.09 -2.76
N LEU A 117 -1.54 -14.13 -2.92
CA LEU A 117 -0.83 -13.20 -3.79
C LEU A 117 -1.28 -13.36 -5.25
N ASN A 118 -1.36 -14.60 -5.73
CA ASN A 118 -1.82 -14.87 -7.11
C ASN A 118 -3.28 -14.44 -7.32
N TYR A 119 -4.15 -14.66 -6.33
CA TYR A 119 -5.52 -14.15 -6.36
C TYR A 119 -5.53 -12.62 -6.51
N GLY A 120 -4.79 -11.90 -5.66
CA GLY A 120 -4.73 -10.46 -5.71
C GLY A 120 -4.22 -9.95 -7.07
N PHE A 121 -3.10 -10.47 -7.57
CA PHE A 121 -2.56 -10.05 -8.86
C PHE A 121 -3.41 -10.45 -10.07
N ARG A 122 -4.21 -11.51 -9.95
CA ARG A 122 -5.12 -11.94 -11.01
C ARG A 122 -6.38 -11.10 -11.09
N PHE A 123 -6.98 -10.78 -9.95
CA PHE A 123 -8.31 -10.17 -9.89
C PHE A 123 -8.30 -8.66 -9.60
N PHE A 124 -7.16 -8.09 -9.27
CA PHE A 124 -7.01 -6.66 -9.02
C PHE A 124 -5.99 -6.04 -9.95
N GLU A 125 -6.09 -4.74 -10.11
CA GLU A 125 -5.15 -3.91 -10.86
C GLU A 125 -4.91 -2.59 -10.13
N THR A 126 -3.74 -2.00 -10.37
CA THR A 126 -3.42 -0.67 -9.87
C THR A 126 -3.40 0.31 -11.04
N LEU A 127 -4.25 1.32 -10.96
CA LEU A 127 -4.42 2.39 -11.94
C LEU A 127 -3.85 3.69 -11.38
N ARG A 128 -3.37 4.55 -12.28
CA ARG A 128 -2.86 5.90 -11.97
C ARG A 128 -3.55 6.90 -12.86
N PRO A 129 -4.83 7.20 -12.60
CA PRO A 129 -5.64 8.04 -13.48
C PRO A 129 -5.21 9.51 -13.49
N LEU A 130 -4.59 10.00 -12.42
CA LEU A 130 -4.16 11.39 -12.30
C LEU A 130 -2.70 11.47 -11.85
N THR A 131 -1.93 12.35 -12.50
CA THR A 131 -0.54 12.68 -12.16
C THR A 131 -0.39 14.18 -11.93
N PRO A 132 0.54 14.60 -11.05
CA PRO A 132 0.71 16.01 -10.71
C PRO A 132 1.18 16.89 -11.87
N GLU A 133 1.80 16.30 -12.92
CA GLU A 133 2.28 17.05 -14.07
C GLU A 133 1.18 17.41 -15.07
N ALA A 134 0.00 16.78 -14.97
CA ALA A 134 -1.10 16.98 -15.91
C ALA A 134 -2.04 18.08 -15.44
N SER A 135 -2.18 19.15 -16.24
CA SER A 135 -3.30 20.06 -16.08
C SER A 135 -4.59 19.35 -16.48
N LEU A 136 -5.57 19.36 -15.59
CA LEU A 136 -6.86 18.72 -15.81
C LEU A 136 -7.86 19.66 -16.48
N THR A 137 -7.78 20.96 -16.14
CA THR A 137 -8.65 22.00 -16.70
C THR A 137 -8.01 23.38 -16.53
N GLU A 138 -8.56 24.36 -17.22
CA GLU A 138 -8.24 25.77 -17.01
C GLU A 138 -9.48 26.50 -16.53
N ALA A 139 -9.33 27.40 -15.56
CA ALA A 139 -10.41 28.20 -15.03
C ALA A 139 -10.12 29.70 -15.13
N ARG A 140 -11.18 30.49 -15.27
CA ARG A 140 -11.08 31.96 -15.32
C ARG A 140 -10.82 32.54 -13.93
N VAL A 141 -9.85 33.48 -13.86
CA VAL A 141 -9.54 34.22 -12.62
C VAL A 141 -9.97 35.66 -12.78
N TRP A 142 -10.73 36.15 -11.79
CA TRP A 142 -11.17 37.54 -11.72
C TRP A 142 -10.18 38.38 -10.89
N LYS A 143 -9.99 39.64 -11.30
CA LYS A 143 -9.11 40.61 -10.64
C LYS A 143 -7.62 40.19 -10.58
N GLY A 144 -7.21 39.17 -11.33
CA GLY A 144 -5.83 38.73 -11.45
C GLY A 144 -5.11 39.40 -12.62
N GLN A 145 -3.79 39.34 -12.63
CA GLN A 145 -2.96 39.73 -13.79
C GLN A 145 -3.16 38.74 -14.95
N SER A 146 -3.26 37.43 -14.63
CA SER A 146 -3.61 36.40 -15.59
C SER A 146 -5.12 36.22 -15.62
N LYS A 147 -5.66 36.00 -16.82
CA LYS A 147 -7.11 35.74 -17.02
C LYS A 147 -7.51 34.29 -16.76
N GLN A 148 -6.56 33.38 -16.82
CA GLN A 148 -6.76 31.94 -16.66
C GLN A 148 -5.66 31.35 -15.80
N VAL A 149 -5.96 30.25 -15.13
CA VAL A 149 -5.03 29.44 -14.34
C VAL A 149 -5.27 27.97 -14.64
N ALA A 150 -4.20 27.21 -14.80
CA ALA A 150 -4.24 25.77 -14.93
C ALA A 150 -4.49 25.13 -13.56
N LEU A 151 -5.40 24.16 -13.53
CA LEU A 151 -5.79 23.45 -12.32
C LEU A 151 -5.47 21.97 -12.45
N GLY A 152 -5.01 21.35 -11.37
CA GLY A 152 -4.62 19.95 -11.35
C GLY A 152 -4.64 19.35 -9.95
N VAL A 153 -3.91 18.26 -9.79
CA VAL A 153 -3.69 17.58 -8.50
C VAL A 153 -2.22 17.71 -8.10
N THR A 154 -1.95 17.75 -6.81
CA THR A 154 -0.57 17.86 -6.30
C THR A 154 0.13 16.52 -6.15
N ASP A 155 -0.63 15.46 -6.00
CA ASP A 155 -0.12 14.11 -5.76
C ASP A 155 -0.65 13.13 -6.80
N GLU A 156 0.14 12.10 -7.11
CA GLU A 156 -0.31 11.00 -7.94
C GLU A 156 -1.47 10.27 -7.27
N VAL A 157 -2.58 10.09 -7.97
CA VAL A 157 -3.71 9.30 -7.48
C VAL A 157 -3.54 7.84 -7.90
N VAL A 158 -3.37 6.98 -6.91
CA VAL A 158 -3.17 5.54 -7.11
C VAL A 158 -4.39 4.77 -6.60
N LEU A 159 -5.05 4.05 -7.48
CA LEU A 159 -6.22 3.24 -7.17
C LEU A 159 -5.91 1.76 -7.38
N THR A 160 -6.23 0.92 -6.38
CA THR A 160 -6.19 -0.54 -6.56
C THR A 160 -7.62 -1.06 -6.51
N LEU A 161 -8.11 -1.51 -7.64
CA LEU A 161 -9.50 -1.90 -7.88
C LEU A 161 -9.58 -3.32 -8.45
N PRO A 162 -10.72 -4.00 -8.31
CA PRO A 162 -10.98 -5.23 -9.06
C PRO A 162 -10.81 -4.98 -10.56
N ARG A 163 -10.24 -5.95 -11.29
CA ARG A 163 -10.11 -5.83 -12.74
C ARG A 163 -11.48 -5.71 -13.41
N SER A 164 -11.62 -4.76 -14.31
CA SER A 164 -12.82 -4.51 -15.09
C SER A 164 -12.43 -4.01 -16.46
N THR A 165 -13.34 -4.12 -17.42
CA THR A 165 -13.22 -3.48 -18.75
C THR A 165 -13.64 -2.01 -18.72
N ALA A 166 -14.29 -1.56 -17.65
CA ALA A 166 -14.72 -0.17 -17.50
C ALA A 166 -13.52 0.76 -17.28
N SER A 167 -13.52 1.88 -17.96
CA SER A 167 -12.58 2.98 -17.76
C SER A 167 -12.86 3.71 -16.45
N ILE A 168 -11.89 4.51 -16.02
CA ILE A 168 -12.10 5.50 -14.98
C ILE A 168 -12.54 6.81 -15.65
N ASP A 169 -13.73 7.27 -15.32
CA ASP A 169 -14.23 8.57 -15.73
C ASP A 169 -13.80 9.63 -14.72
N THR A 170 -13.34 10.77 -15.22
CA THR A 170 -12.88 11.89 -14.39
C THR A 170 -13.85 13.05 -14.53
N GLN A 171 -14.43 13.48 -13.42
CA GLN A 171 -15.26 14.68 -13.34
C GLN A 171 -14.50 15.74 -12.55
N VAL A 172 -14.41 16.95 -13.12
CA VAL A 172 -13.74 18.09 -12.53
C VAL A 172 -14.77 19.15 -12.20
N GLU A 173 -14.85 19.55 -10.94
CA GLU A 173 -15.74 20.59 -10.45
C GLU A 173 -14.91 21.72 -9.88
N VAL A 174 -15.12 22.94 -10.38
CA VAL A 174 -14.40 24.16 -9.95
C VAL A 174 -15.35 25.01 -9.12
N ASP A 175 -14.87 25.52 -7.99
CA ASP A 175 -15.61 26.43 -7.12
C ASP A 175 -15.58 27.85 -7.70
N GLU A 176 -16.38 28.09 -8.73
CA GLU A 176 -16.45 29.41 -9.38
C GLU A 176 -17.30 30.41 -8.58
N PRO A 177 -16.95 31.72 -8.62
CA PRO A 177 -15.89 32.38 -9.37
C PRO A 177 -14.54 32.36 -8.64
N LEU A 178 -13.45 32.08 -9.35
CA LEU A 178 -12.10 32.24 -8.79
C LEU A 178 -11.70 33.73 -8.82
N VAL A 179 -11.27 34.24 -7.67
CA VAL A 179 -10.88 35.65 -7.48
C VAL A 179 -9.46 35.73 -6.93
N ALA A 180 -8.61 36.54 -7.59
CA ALA A 180 -7.26 36.77 -7.10
C ALA A 180 -7.25 37.53 -5.76
N PRO A 181 -6.22 37.36 -4.88
CA PRO A 181 -5.05 36.51 -5.13
C PRO A 181 -5.31 35.00 -4.93
N LEU A 182 -4.69 34.17 -5.77
CA LEU A 182 -4.63 32.73 -5.62
C LEU A 182 -3.18 32.33 -5.40
N ASN A 183 -2.95 31.43 -4.46
CA ASN A 183 -1.63 30.86 -4.18
C ASN A 183 -1.50 29.47 -4.80
N LEU A 184 -0.27 29.08 -5.07
CA LEU A 184 0.02 27.71 -5.48
C LEU A 184 -0.48 26.73 -4.39
N ASN A 185 -1.16 25.67 -4.81
CA ASN A 185 -1.82 24.65 -3.99
C ASN A 185 -3.11 25.10 -3.27
N ASP A 186 -3.65 26.29 -3.50
CA ASP A 186 -4.99 26.62 -3.02
C ASP A 186 -6.00 25.62 -3.57
N VAL A 187 -6.89 25.14 -2.70
CA VAL A 187 -7.99 24.24 -3.11
C VAL A 187 -9.08 25.09 -3.74
N VAL A 188 -9.43 24.79 -4.98
CA VAL A 188 -10.37 25.56 -5.81
C VAL A 188 -11.47 24.70 -6.42
N GLY A 189 -11.62 23.48 -5.90
CA GLY A 189 -12.63 22.54 -6.35
C GLY A 189 -12.27 21.12 -5.98
N ARG A 190 -12.88 20.19 -6.71
CA ARG A 190 -12.65 18.75 -6.53
C ARG A 190 -12.58 18.01 -7.87
N VAL A 191 -11.91 16.88 -7.83
CA VAL A 191 -11.86 15.90 -8.91
C VAL A 191 -12.46 14.61 -8.38
N THR A 192 -13.53 14.14 -9.03
CA THR A 192 -14.20 12.90 -8.69
C THR A 192 -13.86 11.85 -9.75
N LEU A 193 -13.38 10.71 -9.30
CA LEU A 193 -13.09 9.55 -10.14
C LEU A 193 -14.21 8.54 -9.98
N LEU A 194 -14.81 8.14 -11.10
CA LEU A 194 -15.92 7.20 -11.14
C LEU A 194 -15.53 5.96 -11.94
N ARG A 195 -16.11 4.83 -11.55
CA ARG A 195 -16.06 3.59 -12.31
C ARG A 195 -17.45 2.96 -12.30
N ASP A 196 -17.99 2.68 -13.50
CA ASP A 196 -19.37 2.18 -13.65
C ASP A 196 -20.43 3.09 -12.99
N GLY A 197 -20.18 4.42 -12.92
CA GLY A 197 -21.06 5.39 -12.28
C GLY A 197 -20.91 5.48 -10.73
N GLU A 198 -20.09 4.64 -10.11
CA GLU A 198 -19.81 4.70 -8.69
C GLU A 198 -18.54 5.50 -8.40
N ILE A 199 -18.56 6.32 -7.36
CA ILE A 199 -17.40 7.10 -6.92
C ILE A 199 -16.37 6.16 -6.30
N VAL A 200 -15.18 6.10 -6.90
CA VAL A 200 -14.05 5.30 -6.40
C VAL A 200 -13.00 6.15 -5.66
N SER A 201 -12.95 7.45 -5.95
CA SER A 201 -12.06 8.39 -5.24
C SER A 201 -12.53 9.83 -5.47
N GLU A 202 -12.25 10.69 -4.49
CA GLU A 202 -12.42 12.13 -4.58
C GLU A 202 -11.16 12.81 -4.05
N VAL A 203 -10.59 13.76 -4.79
CA VAL A 203 -9.37 14.48 -4.44
C VAL A 203 -9.54 15.98 -4.68
N PRO A 204 -8.84 16.85 -3.91
CA PRO A 204 -8.92 18.30 -4.11
C PRO A 204 -8.31 18.71 -5.44
N LEU A 205 -9.02 19.59 -6.16
CA LEU A 205 -8.50 20.31 -7.31
C LEU A 205 -7.75 21.57 -6.83
N ARG A 206 -6.57 21.78 -7.36
CA ARG A 206 -5.66 22.86 -6.88
C ARG A 206 -5.12 23.71 -8.03
N VAL A 207 -4.68 24.92 -7.61
CA VAL A 207 -3.93 25.85 -8.46
C VAL A 207 -2.50 25.38 -8.64
#